data_fe7bcf1005fd3327d08e1e5aa7dfa2ea
#
_entry.id   fe7bcf1005fd3327d08e1e5aa7dfa2ea
#
_cell.length_a   1.000
_cell.length_b   1.000
_cell.length_c   1.000
_cell.angle_alpha   90.00
_cell.angle_beta   90.00
_cell.angle_gamma   90.00
#
_symmetry.space_group_name_H-M   'P 1'
#
loop_
_entity.id
_entity.type
_entity.pdbx_description
1 polymer ?
#
loop_
_entity_poly.entity_id
_entity_poly.type
_entity_poly.pdbx_seq_one_letter_code
_entity_poly.pdbx_strand_id
1 'polypeptide(L)'
;MKKNVISEKQLSAEAACNYVKDGMIVGLGTGTTAEFAVRKIGKLVRNGLSIRGIPTSNRTKELAEAEGIPLIDFSESMFIDLTIDGADEIDGNLNMIKGGGAALLQEKIVASVSKAEIIVVNRTKLVDQLGAFPLPVEVIPFGWQVVFNQLESLHGNPDLRLNKGQPQVTDQGNYIIDCHFRKIENPKLLEHQLNMIPGVVENGLFINLCTKMILADGEQLIVEDRKLR
;
A
#
# COMPACT_ATOMS: atom_id res chain seq x y z
N MET A 1 -16.32 -16.71 -10.14
CA MET A 1 -15.45 -16.07 -9.13
C MET A 1 -14.57 -14.93 -9.66
N LYS A 2 -13.73 -15.09 -10.70
CA LYS A 2 -12.83 -14.01 -11.19
C LYS A 2 -13.54 -12.70 -11.63
N LYS A 3 -14.71 -12.76 -12.26
CA LYS A 3 -15.47 -11.57 -12.71
C LYS A 3 -15.97 -10.71 -11.54
N ASN A 4 -16.44 -11.33 -10.44
CA ASN A 4 -16.91 -10.58 -9.27
C ASN A 4 -15.78 -9.83 -8.56
N VAL A 5 -14.60 -10.45 -8.41
CA VAL A 5 -13.44 -9.82 -7.75
C VAL A 5 -12.93 -8.58 -8.51
N ILE A 6 -12.93 -8.59 -9.83
CA ILE A 6 -12.56 -7.42 -10.63
C ILE A 6 -13.59 -6.29 -10.47
N SER A 7 -14.90 -6.63 -10.46
CA SER A 7 -15.93 -5.62 -10.24
C SER A 7 -15.88 -5.02 -8.84
N GLU A 8 -15.60 -5.81 -7.80
CA GLU A 8 -15.42 -5.33 -6.42
C GLU A 8 -14.24 -4.36 -6.29
N LYS A 9 -13.07 -4.71 -6.87
CA LYS A 9 -11.89 -3.83 -6.88
C LYS A 9 -12.18 -2.50 -7.57
N GLN A 10 -12.85 -2.55 -8.72
CA GLN A 10 -13.25 -1.36 -9.44
C GLN A 10 -14.26 -0.52 -8.65
N LEU A 11 -15.26 -1.17 -8.05
CA LEU A 11 -16.31 -0.51 -7.30
C LEU A 11 -15.74 0.26 -6.09
N SER A 12 -14.88 -0.38 -5.27
CA SER A 12 -14.25 0.29 -4.12
C SER A 12 -13.33 1.43 -4.56
N ALA A 13 -12.52 1.22 -5.61
CA ALA A 13 -11.57 2.20 -6.12
C ALA A 13 -12.28 3.43 -6.72
N GLU A 14 -13.33 3.22 -7.53
CA GLU A 14 -14.09 4.33 -8.11
C GLU A 14 -14.89 5.11 -7.06
N ALA A 15 -15.38 4.44 -6.00
CA ALA A 15 -16.04 5.09 -4.88
C ALA A 15 -15.07 6.02 -4.11
N ALA A 16 -13.81 5.63 -3.93
CA ALA A 16 -12.79 6.47 -3.31
C ALA A 16 -12.50 7.75 -4.11
N CYS A 17 -12.62 7.70 -5.43
CA CYS A 17 -12.40 8.88 -6.28
C CYS A 17 -13.42 10.01 -6.04
N ASN A 18 -14.58 9.74 -5.42
CA ASN A 18 -15.55 10.78 -5.05
C ASN A 18 -15.04 11.73 -3.93
N TYR A 19 -13.96 11.34 -3.23
CA TYR A 19 -13.31 12.18 -2.21
C TYR A 19 -12.27 13.12 -2.80
N VAL A 20 -11.85 12.93 -4.06
CA VAL A 20 -10.90 13.79 -4.76
C VAL A 20 -11.60 15.09 -5.15
N LYS A 21 -10.97 16.24 -4.85
CA LYS A 21 -11.50 17.57 -5.13
C LYS A 21 -10.47 18.41 -5.89
N ASP A 22 -10.95 19.46 -6.54
CA ASP A 22 -10.12 20.46 -7.23
C ASP A 22 -9.03 21.03 -6.31
N GLY A 23 -7.84 21.20 -6.86
CA GLY A 23 -6.69 21.77 -6.19
C GLY A 23 -5.92 20.78 -5.30
N MET A 24 -6.42 19.56 -5.08
CA MET A 24 -5.75 18.57 -4.20
C MET A 24 -4.44 18.07 -4.80
N ILE A 25 -3.52 17.75 -3.88
CA ILE A 25 -2.39 16.86 -4.14
C ILE A 25 -2.83 15.46 -3.71
N VAL A 26 -2.80 14.52 -4.67
CA VAL A 26 -3.32 13.16 -4.49
C VAL A 26 -2.19 12.15 -4.57
N GLY A 27 -2.01 11.37 -3.50
CA GLY A 27 -1.17 10.17 -3.49
C GLY A 27 -1.82 9.07 -4.33
N LEU A 28 -1.09 8.59 -5.32
CA LEU A 28 -1.55 7.57 -6.27
C LEU A 28 -0.94 6.22 -5.88
N GLY A 29 -1.77 5.35 -5.31
CA GLY A 29 -1.37 4.05 -4.80
C GLY A 29 -0.93 3.04 -5.86
N THR A 30 -0.38 1.92 -5.39
CA THR A 30 0.14 0.84 -6.22
C THR A 30 -0.69 -0.43 -6.08
N GLY A 31 -0.79 -1.21 -7.15
CA GLY A 31 -1.45 -2.51 -7.17
C GLY A 31 -2.77 -2.52 -7.92
N THR A 32 -3.27 -3.74 -8.11
CA THR A 32 -4.38 -3.99 -9.05
C THR A 32 -5.71 -3.31 -8.69
N THR A 33 -5.91 -2.94 -7.43
CA THR A 33 -7.10 -2.18 -7.00
C THR A 33 -6.87 -0.67 -7.18
N ALA A 34 -5.70 -0.17 -6.76
CA ALA A 34 -5.33 1.23 -6.91
C ALA A 34 -5.27 1.68 -8.39
N GLU A 35 -4.89 0.79 -9.32
CA GLU A 35 -4.92 1.08 -10.76
C GLU A 35 -6.30 1.54 -11.26
N PHE A 36 -7.39 1.00 -10.73
CA PHE A 36 -8.74 1.47 -11.09
C PHE A 36 -8.97 2.90 -10.62
N ALA A 37 -8.47 3.27 -9.43
CA ALA A 37 -8.55 4.65 -8.94
C ALA A 37 -7.73 5.60 -9.81
N VAL A 38 -6.49 5.23 -10.16
CA VAL A 38 -5.64 6.05 -11.05
C VAL A 38 -6.29 6.29 -12.40
N ARG A 39 -6.85 5.25 -13.04
CA ARG A 39 -7.57 5.37 -14.31
C ARG A 39 -8.83 6.25 -14.18
N LYS A 40 -9.57 6.10 -13.08
CA LYS A 40 -10.75 6.94 -12.81
C LYS A 40 -10.36 8.40 -12.60
N ILE A 41 -9.31 8.68 -11.84
CA ILE A 41 -8.77 10.03 -11.62
C ILE A 41 -8.33 10.64 -12.97
N GLY A 42 -7.59 9.89 -13.80
CA GLY A 42 -7.21 10.37 -15.13
C GLY A 42 -8.41 10.74 -15.99
N LYS A 43 -9.49 9.95 -15.93
CA LYS A 43 -10.74 10.31 -16.61
C LYS A 43 -11.36 11.60 -16.05
N LEU A 44 -11.31 11.81 -14.73
CA LEU A 44 -11.81 13.03 -14.10
C LEU A 44 -10.96 14.24 -14.50
N VAL A 45 -9.63 14.10 -14.57
CA VAL A 45 -8.70 15.15 -15.02
C VAL A 45 -9.01 15.55 -16.47
N ARG A 46 -9.20 14.59 -17.36
CA ARG A 46 -9.62 14.87 -18.76
C ARG A 46 -10.97 15.57 -18.85
N ASN A 47 -11.83 15.43 -17.84
CA ASN A 47 -13.14 16.10 -17.74
C ASN A 47 -13.08 17.43 -16.96
N GLY A 48 -11.89 17.95 -16.66
CA GLY A 48 -11.70 19.28 -16.07
C GLY A 48 -11.34 19.31 -14.58
N LEU A 49 -11.22 18.16 -13.90
CA LEU A 49 -10.72 18.13 -12.51
C LEU A 49 -9.24 18.56 -12.49
N SER A 50 -8.90 19.56 -11.68
CA SER A 50 -7.53 20.06 -11.52
C SER A 50 -6.91 19.47 -10.25
N ILE A 51 -5.97 18.54 -10.39
CA ILE A 51 -5.19 17.96 -9.28
C ILE A 51 -3.73 17.78 -9.70
N ARG A 52 -2.87 17.48 -8.71
CA ARG A 52 -1.50 17.01 -8.93
C ARG A 52 -1.32 15.69 -8.22
N GLY A 53 -0.61 14.74 -8.84
CA GLY A 53 -0.42 13.39 -8.32
C GLY A 53 1.00 13.14 -7.80
N ILE A 54 1.14 12.36 -6.74
CA ILE A 54 2.41 11.78 -6.27
C ILE A 54 2.27 10.26 -6.31
N PRO A 55 2.97 9.55 -7.22
CA PRO A 55 2.86 8.10 -7.36
C PRO A 55 3.67 7.38 -6.29
N THR A 56 3.21 6.19 -5.88
CA THR A 56 3.87 5.33 -4.90
C THR A 56 4.76 4.25 -5.52
N SER A 57 4.97 4.27 -6.84
CA SER A 57 5.89 3.38 -7.57
C SER A 57 6.15 3.90 -8.98
N ASN A 58 7.22 3.42 -9.62
CA ASN A 58 7.51 3.69 -11.03
C ASN A 58 6.37 3.21 -11.94
N ARG A 59 5.78 2.04 -11.65
CA ARG A 59 4.63 1.51 -12.39
C ARG A 59 3.41 2.43 -12.29
N THR A 60 3.14 2.97 -11.11
CA THR A 60 2.03 3.92 -10.92
C THR A 60 2.33 5.25 -11.61
N LYS A 61 3.59 5.70 -11.60
CA LYS A 61 4.03 6.89 -12.35
C LYS A 61 3.74 6.75 -13.84
N GLU A 62 4.19 5.67 -14.45
CA GLU A 62 3.95 5.39 -15.88
C GLU A 62 2.44 5.35 -16.22
N LEU A 63 1.64 4.71 -15.36
CA LEU A 63 0.19 4.68 -15.54
C LEU A 63 -0.43 6.07 -15.43
N ALA A 64 -0.04 6.87 -14.44
CA ALA A 64 -0.57 8.21 -14.22
C ALA A 64 -0.22 9.16 -15.40
N GLU A 65 1.01 9.07 -15.90
CA GLU A 65 1.45 9.80 -17.10
C GLU A 65 0.61 9.40 -18.33
N ALA A 66 0.39 8.10 -18.54
CA ALA A 66 -0.45 7.60 -19.63
C ALA A 66 -1.92 8.04 -19.52
N GLU A 67 -2.43 8.23 -18.30
CA GLU A 67 -3.78 8.73 -18.04
C GLU A 67 -3.87 10.27 -18.06
N GLY A 68 -2.75 10.99 -18.25
CA GLY A 68 -2.69 12.45 -18.34
C GLY A 68 -2.84 13.15 -16.99
N ILE A 69 -2.47 12.51 -15.90
CA ILE A 69 -2.48 13.12 -14.56
C ILE A 69 -1.19 13.94 -14.38
N PRO A 70 -1.26 15.26 -14.08
CA PRO A 70 -0.09 16.06 -13.76
C PRO A 70 0.60 15.52 -12.51
N LEU A 71 1.89 15.18 -12.61
CA LEU A 71 2.68 14.65 -11.50
C LEU A 71 3.61 15.71 -10.92
N ILE A 72 3.83 15.62 -9.63
CA ILE A 72 4.83 16.37 -8.86
C ILE A 72 5.64 15.42 -7.99
N ASP A 73 6.70 15.93 -7.39
CA ASP A 73 7.50 15.24 -6.39
C ASP A 73 7.55 16.01 -5.05
N PHE A 74 8.24 15.46 -4.07
CA PHE A 74 8.37 16.06 -2.74
C PHE A 74 9.20 17.35 -2.68
N SER A 75 9.88 17.75 -3.77
CA SER A 75 10.52 19.07 -3.86
C SER A 75 9.49 20.20 -4.04
N GLU A 76 8.31 19.88 -4.59
CA GLU A 76 7.22 20.83 -4.81
C GLU A 76 6.21 20.88 -3.66
N SER A 77 6.01 19.75 -2.94
CA SER A 77 5.11 19.71 -1.77
C SER A 77 5.50 18.61 -0.80
N MET A 78 5.55 18.95 0.48
CA MET A 78 5.77 18.01 1.59
C MET A 78 4.45 17.45 2.16
N PHE A 79 3.30 17.82 1.61
CA PHE A 79 1.99 17.40 2.12
C PHE A 79 1.14 16.85 0.97
N ILE A 80 0.36 15.84 1.30
CA ILE A 80 -0.62 15.21 0.43
C ILE A 80 -2.01 15.38 1.05
N ASP A 81 -2.99 15.82 0.28
CA ASP A 81 -4.35 16.01 0.81
C ASP A 81 -5.07 14.69 0.99
N LEU A 82 -4.91 13.78 0.04
CA LEU A 82 -5.58 12.50 0.02
C LEU A 82 -4.74 11.47 -0.73
N THR A 83 -4.49 10.32 -0.11
CA THR A 83 -3.96 9.14 -0.80
C THR A 83 -5.05 8.10 -0.98
N ILE A 84 -5.10 7.47 -2.16
CA ILE A 84 -5.95 6.30 -2.43
C ILE A 84 -5.04 5.13 -2.77
N ASP A 85 -5.04 4.09 -1.94
CA ASP A 85 -4.19 2.92 -2.11
C ASP A 85 -4.92 1.62 -1.77
N GLY A 86 -4.30 0.49 -2.06
CA GLY A 86 -4.78 -0.84 -1.69
C GLY A 86 -4.08 -1.40 -0.45
N ALA A 87 -4.51 -2.58 -0.01
CA ALA A 87 -3.82 -3.37 1.01
C ALA A 87 -3.82 -4.85 0.65
N ASP A 88 -2.84 -5.58 1.18
CA ASP A 88 -2.77 -7.05 1.08
C ASP A 88 -3.62 -7.70 2.18
N GLU A 89 -3.62 -7.11 3.38
CA GLU A 89 -4.55 -7.37 4.49
C GLU A 89 -4.90 -6.06 5.20
N ILE A 90 -6.10 -6.01 5.78
CA ILE A 90 -6.54 -4.94 6.67
C ILE A 90 -7.37 -5.55 7.80
N ASP A 91 -7.10 -5.14 9.06
CA ASP A 91 -7.85 -5.59 10.24
C ASP A 91 -8.97 -4.63 10.66
N GLY A 92 -9.79 -5.02 11.62
CA GLY A 92 -10.87 -4.19 12.15
C GLY A 92 -10.40 -2.90 12.88
N ASN A 93 -9.11 -2.74 13.15
CA ASN A 93 -8.52 -1.51 13.65
C ASN A 93 -7.92 -0.65 12.53
N LEU A 94 -8.12 -1.03 11.27
CA LEU A 94 -7.55 -0.43 10.08
C LEU A 94 -6.00 -0.42 10.07
N ASN A 95 -5.37 -1.40 10.73
CA ASN A 95 -3.96 -1.69 10.50
C ASN A 95 -3.83 -2.61 9.30
N MET A 96 -2.72 -2.51 8.57
CA MET A 96 -2.60 -3.17 7.28
C MET A 96 -1.29 -3.94 7.15
N ILE A 97 -1.31 -4.95 6.28
CA ILE A 97 -0.12 -5.44 5.58
C ILE A 97 -0.19 -4.96 4.14
N LYS A 98 0.89 -4.35 3.68
CA LYS A 98 1.10 -3.88 2.31
C LYS A 98 2.47 -4.34 1.79
N GLY A 99 2.75 -4.11 0.51
CA GLY A 99 4.05 -4.42 -0.08
C GLY A 99 4.08 -5.73 -0.90
N GLY A 100 2.94 -6.37 -1.14
CA GLY A 100 2.86 -7.49 -2.08
C GLY A 100 3.34 -7.12 -3.50
N GLY A 101 3.23 -5.84 -3.87
CA GLY A 101 3.73 -5.26 -5.12
C GLY A 101 5.19 -4.77 -5.09
N ALA A 102 5.94 -4.99 -4.01
CA ALA A 102 7.31 -4.52 -3.79
C ALA A 102 7.49 -2.98 -3.84
N ALA A 103 6.46 -2.21 -3.44
CA ALA A 103 6.47 -0.74 -3.44
C ALA A 103 6.31 -0.14 -2.04
N LEU A 104 6.42 -0.95 -0.98
CA LEU A 104 6.03 -0.61 0.40
C LEU A 104 6.73 0.64 0.95
N LEU A 105 7.98 0.89 0.56
CA LEU A 105 8.73 2.05 1.04
C LEU A 105 8.11 3.37 0.53
N GLN A 106 7.88 3.49 -0.77
CA GLN A 106 7.22 4.68 -1.34
C GLN A 106 5.77 4.79 -0.86
N GLU A 107 5.05 3.68 -0.78
CA GLU A 107 3.68 3.64 -0.24
C GLU A 107 3.64 4.21 1.18
N LYS A 108 4.57 3.79 2.06
CA LYS A 108 4.59 4.26 3.46
C LYS A 108 5.03 5.71 3.59
N ILE A 109 6.00 6.16 2.78
CA ILE A 109 6.41 7.57 2.74
C ILE A 109 5.21 8.45 2.36
N VAL A 110 4.50 8.11 1.28
CA VAL A 110 3.33 8.84 0.81
C VAL A 110 2.22 8.84 1.87
N ALA A 111 1.90 7.68 2.45
CA ALA A 111 0.91 7.55 3.51
C ALA A 111 1.23 8.41 4.74
N SER A 112 2.51 8.45 5.15
CA SER A 112 2.96 9.16 6.37
C SER A 112 2.78 10.68 6.31
N VAL A 113 2.73 11.28 5.13
CA VAL A 113 2.56 12.73 4.91
C VAL A 113 1.18 13.09 4.35
N SER A 114 0.28 12.11 4.26
CA SER A 114 -1.09 12.30 3.78
C SER A 114 -2.02 12.72 4.92
N LYS A 115 -2.83 13.78 4.71
CA LYS A 115 -3.88 14.19 5.65
C LYS A 115 -4.96 13.11 5.81
N ALA A 116 -5.26 12.42 4.70
CA ALA A 116 -6.17 11.30 4.67
C ALA A 116 -5.61 10.19 3.78
N GLU A 117 -5.72 8.95 4.26
CA GLU A 117 -5.42 7.76 3.47
C GLU A 117 -6.66 6.88 3.39
N ILE A 118 -7.20 6.75 2.17
CA ILE A 118 -8.34 5.90 1.86
C ILE A 118 -7.81 4.60 1.28
N ILE A 119 -8.09 3.51 1.97
CA ILE A 119 -7.73 2.17 1.54
C ILE A 119 -8.90 1.50 0.85
N VAL A 120 -8.67 1.07 -0.39
CA VAL A 120 -9.65 0.42 -1.26
C VAL A 120 -9.38 -1.07 -1.36
N VAL A 121 -10.34 -1.87 -0.93
CA VAL A 121 -10.20 -3.32 -0.85
C VAL A 121 -11.49 -4.03 -1.26
N ASN A 122 -11.37 -5.32 -1.53
CA ASN A 122 -12.51 -6.24 -1.60
C ASN A 122 -12.57 -7.11 -0.33
N ARG A 123 -13.65 -7.84 -0.14
CA ARG A 123 -13.92 -8.65 1.07
C ARG A 123 -12.78 -9.58 1.45
N THR A 124 -12.04 -10.12 0.48
CA THR A 124 -10.95 -11.09 0.74
C THR A 124 -9.73 -10.48 1.46
N LYS A 125 -9.66 -9.15 1.56
CA LYS A 125 -8.56 -8.42 2.19
C LYS A 125 -8.84 -8.06 3.65
N LEU A 126 -10.11 -8.07 4.07
CA LEU A 126 -10.48 -7.85 5.46
C LEU A 126 -10.27 -9.13 6.26
N VAL A 127 -9.46 -9.03 7.31
CA VAL A 127 -9.09 -10.14 8.19
C VAL A 127 -9.39 -9.80 9.66
N ASP A 128 -9.62 -10.83 10.48
CA ASP A 128 -9.77 -10.64 11.93
C ASP A 128 -8.43 -10.33 12.59
N GLN A 129 -7.33 -10.88 12.04
CA GLN A 129 -5.97 -10.71 12.54
C GLN A 129 -4.98 -10.75 11.38
N LEU A 130 -4.02 -9.79 11.37
CA LEU A 130 -2.98 -9.71 10.36
C LEU A 130 -2.02 -10.91 10.42
N GLY A 131 -1.44 -11.26 9.26
CA GLY A 131 -0.33 -12.22 9.15
C GLY A 131 -0.61 -13.46 8.32
N ALA A 132 -1.82 -13.67 7.79
CA ALA A 132 -2.08 -14.73 6.83
C ALA A 132 -1.37 -14.45 5.49
N PHE A 133 -1.36 -13.20 5.06
CA PHE A 133 -0.48 -12.74 3.99
C PHE A 133 0.96 -12.61 4.51
N PRO A 134 1.98 -13.07 3.76
CA PRO A 134 3.38 -12.88 4.17
C PRO A 134 3.69 -11.40 4.37
N LEU A 135 4.33 -11.05 5.49
CA LEU A 135 4.75 -9.69 5.77
C LEU A 135 6.02 -9.35 4.99
N PRO A 136 5.98 -8.42 4.02
CA PRO A 136 7.18 -8.02 3.30
C PRO A 136 8.07 -7.15 4.17
N VAL A 137 9.38 -7.41 4.12
CA VAL A 137 10.42 -6.58 4.75
C VAL A 137 11.41 -6.18 3.66
N GLU A 138 11.54 -4.88 3.40
CA GLU A 138 12.49 -4.33 2.45
C GLU A 138 13.85 -4.17 3.12
N VAL A 139 14.89 -4.72 2.48
CA VAL A 139 16.24 -4.81 3.05
C VAL A 139 17.30 -4.39 2.03
N ILE A 140 18.37 -3.76 2.49
CA ILE A 140 19.50 -3.46 1.60
C ILE A 140 20.15 -4.75 1.08
N PRO A 141 20.65 -4.80 -0.17
CA PRO A 141 21.30 -6.00 -0.73
C PRO A 141 22.55 -6.44 0.05
N PHE A 142 23.31 -5.46 0.58
CA PHE A 142 24.50 -5.80 1.37
C PHE A 142 24.10 -6.45 2.70
N GLY A 143 24.54 -7.69 2.90
CA GLY A 143 24.33 -8.41 4.16
C GLY A 143 22.86 -8.81 4.44
N TRP A 144 22.01 -8.90 3.43
CA TRP A 144 20.60 -9.33 3.60
C TRP A 144 20.46 -10.67 4.34
N GLN A 145 21.46 -11.56 4.24
CA GLN A 145 21.47 -12.84 4.96
C GLN A 145 21.54 -12.65 6.49
N VAL A 146 22.19 -11.57 6.95
CA VAL A 146 22.23 -11.23 8.39
C VAL A 146 20.83 -10.82 8.86
N VAL A 147 20.14 -9.98 8.06
CA VAL A 147 18.75 -9.60 8.33
C VAL A 147 17.85 -10.82 8.30
N PHE A 148 18.01 -11.71 7.32
CA PHE A 148 17.25 -12.95 7.22
C PHE A 148 17.32 -13.79 8.51
N ASN A 149 18.52 -14.01 9.06
CA ASN A 149 18.70 -14.75 10.29
C ASN A 149 18.05 -14.05 11.51
N GLN A 150 18.04 -12.71 11.55
CA GLN A 150 17.35 -11.97 12.59
C GLN A 150 15.82 -12.09 12.49
N LEU A 151 15.28 -12.06 11.26
CA LEU A 151 13.86 -12.30 11.01
C LEU A 151 13.45 -13.73 11.39
N GLU A 152 14.30 -14.71 11.15
CA GLU A 152 14.10 -16.10 11.60
C GLU A 152 14.05 -16.18 13.13
N SER A 153 14.94 -15.46 13.82
CA SER A 153 14.96 -15.39 15.30
C SER A 153 13.70 -14.74 15.88
N LEU A 154 13.00 -13.91 15.11
CA LEU A 154 11.68 -13.37 15.44
C LEU A 154 10.53 -14.32 15.07
N HIS A 155 10.83 -15.58 14.71
CA HIS A 155 9.87 -16.57 14.23
C HIS A 155 9.10 -16.17 12.95
N GLY A 156 9.72 -15.31 12.14
CA GLY A 156 9.12 -14.80 10.90
C GLY A 156 9.05 -15.83 9.77
N ASN A 157 9.74 -16.98 9.90
CA ASN A 157 9.86 -17.97 8.83
C ASN A 157 10.08 -17.30 7.45
N PRO A 158 11.23 -16.62 7.27
CA PRO A 158 11.47 -15.72 6.14
C PRO A 158 11.79 -16.47 4.86
N ASP A 159 11.38 -15.90 3.72
CA ASP A 159 11.77 -16.31 2.37
C ASP A 159 12.24 -15.09 1.58
N LEU A 160 13.38 -15.20 0.87
CA LEU A 160 13.79 -14.16 -0.07
C LEU A 160 12.84 -14.16 -1.27
N ARG A 161 12.19 -13.01 -1.53
CA ARG A 161 11.27 -12.89 -2.67
C ARG A 161 12.05 -12.97 -3.99
N LEU A 162 11.61 -13.86 -4.86
CA LEU A 162 12.24 -14.06 -6.17
C LEU A 162 11.32 -13.61 -7.30
N ASN A 163 11.93 -13.06 -8.35
CA ASN A 163 11.33 -12.82 -9.65
C ASN A 163 12.16 -13.55 -10.72
N LYS A 164 11.55 -14.52 -11.39
CA LYS A 164 12.22 -15.37 -12.40
C LYS A 164 13.53 -16.01 -11.90
N GLY A 165 13.55 -16.42 -10.61
CA GLY A 165 14.69 -17.11 -10.00
C GLY A 165 15.82 -16.18 -9.52
N GLN A 166 15.67 -14.87 -9.63
CA GLN A 166 16.57 -13.86 -9.07
C GLN A 166 15.89 -13.07 -7.95
N PRO A 167 16.61 -12.47 -7.00
CA PRO A 167 16.02 -11.62 -5.99
C PRO A 167 15.15 -10.53 -6.63
N GLN A 168 13.93 -10.34 -6.07
CA GLN A 168 13.08 -9.22 -6.46
C GLN A 168 13.73 -7.92 -6.01
N VAL A 169 13.99 -7.03 -6.96
CA VAL A 169 14.56 -5.70 -6.70
C VAL A 169 13.41 -4.68 -6.67
N THR A 170 13.39 -3.83 -5.63
CA THR A 170 12.44 -2.71 -5.51
C THR A 170 12.87 -1.52 -6.39
N ASP A 171 12.00 -0.53 -6.53
CA ASP A 171 12.30 0.72 -7.26
C ASP A 171 13.52 1.47 -6.67
N GLN A 172 13.85 1.23 -5.39
CA GLN A 172 15.01 1.81 -4.70
C GLN A 172 16.26 0.93 -4.72
N GLY A 173 16.21 -0.23 -5.43
CA GLY A 173 17.34 -1.14 -5.56
C GLY A 173 17.53 -2.10 -4.38
N ASN A 174 16.54 -2.21 -3.49
CA ASN A 174 16.57 -3.10 -2.34
C ASN A 174 15.96 -4.46 -2.65
N TYR A 175 16.12 -5.44 -1.73
CA TYR A 175 15.48 -6.75 -1.79
C TYR A 175 14.26 -6.80 -0.89
N ILE A 176 13.39 -7.80 -1.10
CA ILE A 176 12.24 -8.10 -0.25
C ILE A 176 12.43 -9.48 0.37
N ILE A 177 12.27 -9.55 1.68
CA ILE A 177 12.13 -10.79 2.43
C ILE A 177 10.68 -10.90 2.90
N ASP A 178 10.00 -11.99 2.52
CA ASP A 178 8.63 -12.28 2.93
C ASP A 178 8.64 -13.11 4.21
N CYS A 179 8.03 -12.58 5.28
CA CYS A 179 7.95 -13.23 6.58
C CYS A 179 6.57 -13.87 6.82
N HIS A 180 6.52 -15.18 7.08
CA HIS A 180 5.30 -15.97 7.22
C HIS A 180 4.90 -16.16 8.70
N PHE A 181 4.54 -15.08 9.37
CA PHE A 181 4.12 -15.11 10.80
C PHE A 181 2.81 -15.87 11.02
N ARG A 182 1.96 -15.99 10.01
CA ARG A 182 0.60 -16.56 10.04
C ARG A 182 -0.38 -15.79 10.91
N LYS A 183 0.04 -15.33 12.08
CA LYS A 183 -0.72 -14.47 13.00
C LYS A 183 0.23 -13.50 13.68
N ILE A 184 -0.11 -12.21 13.63
CA ILE A 184 0.65 -11.15 14.27
C ILE A 184 -0.20 -10.61 15.42
N GLU A 185 0.16 -11.01 16.66
CA GLU A 185 -0.63 -10.65 17.85
C GLU A 185 -0.49 -9.17 18.21
N ASN A 186 0.69 -8.60 18.06
CA ASN A 186 0.97 -7.21 18.34
C ASN A 186 1.69 -6.54 17.14
N PRO A 187 0.93 -6.06 16.13
CA PRO A 187 1.53 -5.46 14.94
C PRO A 187 2.45 -4.27 15.23
N LYS A 188 2.08 -3.42 16.20
CA LYS A 188 2.89 -2.25 16.59
C LYS A 188 4.22 -2.63 17.22
N LEU A 189 4.24 -3.66 18.05
CA LEU A 189 5.48 -4.15 18.66
C LEU A 189 6.39 -4.77 17.60
N LEU A 190 5.82 -5.59 16.71
CA LEU A 190 6.57 -6.22 15.63
C LEU A 190 7.16 -5.16 14.67
N GLU A 191 6.37 -4.15 14.27
CA GLU A 191 6.85 -3.03 13.47
C GLU A 191 8.07 -2.37 14.11
N HIS A 192 7.99 -2.07 15.41
CA HIS A 192 9.12 -1.49 16.14
C HIS A 192 10.35 -2.40 16.16
N GLN A 193 10.17 -3.70 16.41
CA GLN A 193 11.27 -4.68 16.40
C GLN A 193 11.94 -4.77 15.04
N LEU A 194 11.17 -4.78 13.95
CA LEU A 194 11.69 -4.83 12.58
C LEU A 194 12.50 -3.56 12.25
N ASN A 195 12.02 -2.39 12.64
CA ASN A 195 12.69 -1.12 12.40
C ASN A 195 14.02 -0.97 13.17
N MET A 196 14.25 -1.77 14.21
CA MET A 196 15.51 -1.77 14.96
C MET A 196 16.58 -2.68 14.36
N ILE A 197 16.28 -3.46 13.31
CA ILE A 197 17.21 -4.38 12.67
C ILE A 197 18.10 -3.61 11.68
N PRO A 198 19.43 -3.53 11.87
CA PRO A 198 20.33 -2.92 10.90
C PRO A 198 20.23 -3.64 9.55
N GLY A 199 19.99 -2.88 8.48
CA GLY A 199 19.79 -3.40 7.12
C GLY A 199 18.33 -3.54 6.70
N VAL A 200 17.37 -3.44 7.61
CA VAL A 200 15.97 -3.22 7.27
C VAL A 200 15.80 -1.76 6.83
N VAL A 201 15.19 -1.58 5.68
CA VAL A 201 14.85 -0.25 5.13
C VAL A 201 13.44 0.12 5.57
N GLU A 202 12.49 -0.80 5.38
CA GLU A 202 11.09 -0.63 5.77
C GLU A 202 10.39 -2.00 5.85
N ASN A 203 9.24 -2.05 6.49
CA ASN A 203 8.42 -3.26 6.59
C ASN A 203 6.96 -3.00 6.18
N GLY A 204 6.24 -4.06 5.83
CA GLY A 204 4.88 -3.99 5.31
C GLY A 204 3.78 -3.75 6.35
N LEU A 205 4.09 -3.52 7.63
CA LEU A 205 3.11 -3.14 8.64
C LEU A 205 2.82 -1.64 8.55
N PHE A 206 1.60 -1.28 8.22
CA PHE A 206 1.11 0.10 8.12
C PHE A 206 0.16 0.36 9.30
N ILE A 207 0.75 0.83 10.40
CA ILE A 207 0.06 1.01 11.67
C ILE A 207 -0.41 2.46 11.82
N ASN A 208 -1.71 2.64 12.09
CA ASN A 208 -2.33 3.96 12.27
C ASN A 208 -2.27 4.92 11.06
N LEU A 209 -1.97 4.45 9.87
CA LEU A 209 -1.91 5.28 8.66
C LEU A 209 -3.26 5.38 7.95
N CYS A 210 -3.98 4.27 7.74
CA CYS A 210 -5.31 4.30 7.13
C CYS A 210 -6.29 5.16 7.93
N THR A 211 -6.92 6.14 7.31
CA THR A 211 -7.95 6.99 7.92
C THR A 211 -9.36 6.51 7.57
N LYS A 212 -9.52 5.87 6.42
CA LYS A 212 -10.79 5.37 5.91
C LYS A 212 -10.58 4.12 5.07
N MET A 213 -11.41 3.11 5.27
CA MET A 213 -11.50 1.94 4.41
C MET A 213 -12.77 2.01 3.56
N ILE A 214 -12.65 1.71 2.27
CA ILE A 214 -13.79 1.46 1.37
C ILE A 214 -13.67 0.02 0.86
N LEU A 215 -14.55 -0.81 1.35
CA LEU A 215 -14.58 -2.23 1.04
C LEU A 215 -15.78 -2.54 0.14
N ALA A 216 -15.53 -3.27 -0.95
CA ALA A 216 -16.60 -3.85 -1.75
C ALA A 216 -16.80 -5.34 -1.42
N ASP A 217 -18.05 -5.73 -1.19
CA ASP A 217 -18.49 -7.10 -0.98
C ASP A 217 -19.66 -7.37 -1.95
N GLY A 218 -19.37 -7.99 -3.08
CA GLY A 218 -20.28 -8.05 -4.21
C GLY A 218 -20.58 -6.66 -4.77
N GLU A 219 -21.85 -6.26 -4.75
CA GLU A 219 -22.31 -4.92 -5.16
C GLU A 219 -22.41 -3.93 -4.00
N GLN A 220 -22.21 -4.39 -2.77
CA GLN A 220 -22.31 -3.56 -1.57
C GLN A 220 -20.97 -2.85 -1.28
N LEU A 221 -21.06 -1.56 -0.95
CA LEU A 221 -19.95 -0.77 -0.43
C LEU A 221 -20.09 -0.61 1.09
N ILE A 222 -19.03 -0.91 1.81
CA ILE A 222 -18.88 -0.69 3.24
C ILE A 222 -17.80 0.38 3.42
N VAL A 223 -18.12 1.45 4.15
CA VAL A 223 -17.18 2.54 4.43
C VAL A 223 -16.96 2.59 5.93
N GLU A 224 -15.72 2.46 6.35
CA GLU A 224 -15.32 2.58 7.75
C GLU A 224 -14.29 3.69 7.93
N ASP A 225 -14.55 4.57 8.88
CA ASP A 225 -13.60 5.58 9.33
C ASP A 225 -12.81 5.07 10.53
N ARG A 226 -11.51 5.43 10.60
CA ARG A 226 -10.71 5.17 11.79
C ARG A 226 -11.32 5.91 12.98
N LYS A 227 -11.64 5.19 14.04
CA LYS A 227 -12.06 5.79 15.30
C LYS A 227 -10.86 6.47 15.94
N LEU A 228 -10.90 7.78 16.08
CA LEU A 228 -9.94 8.52 16.90
C LEU A 228 -10.08 8.01 18.34
N ARG A 229 -8.99 7.47 18.87
CA ARG A 229 -8.91 7.10 20.30
C ARG A 229 -8.38 8.25 21.12
#